data_b31fbb490610042dc0c34116f1570328
#
_entry.id   b31fbb490610042dc0c34116f1570328
#
_cell.length_a   1.000
_cell.length_b   1.000
_cell.length_c   1.000
_cell.angle_alpha   90.00
_cell.angle_beta   90.00
_cell.angle_gamma   90.00
#
_symmetry.space_group_name_H-M   'P 1'
#
loop_
_entity.id
_entity.type
_entity.pdbx_description
1 polymer ?
#
loop_
_entity_poly.entity_id
_entity_poly.type
_entity_poly.pdbx_seq_one_letter_code
_entity_poly.pdbx_strand_id
1 'polypeptide(L)'
;MSGRVERTSGARTVARKLALQALYRWQLNHCEWQTLVEEFATEADMPRADPQYFQALIEGICGSRDELDAALAPLLDRPPTQLDPVEHALLLIGSYELQQRLEVPYRVVINEAVGLARRFGATDGHKFINGVLDRAARLWRAQEH
;
A
#
# COMPACT_ATOMS: atom_id res chain seq x y z
N MET A 1 -16.42 1.88 22.43
CA MET A 1 -16.28 2.68 21.18
C MET A 1 -14.82 2.79 20.79
N SER A 2 -13.94 3.16 21.71
CA SER A 2 -12.51 3.24 21.40
C SER A 2 -11.93 1.89 20.98
N GLY A 3 -12.33 0.79 21.63
CA GLY A 3 -11.86 -0.54 21.24
C GLY A 3 -12.26 -0.92 19.81
N ARG A 4 -13.42 -0.46 19.35
CA ARG A 4 -13.85 -0.68 17.98
C ARG A 4 -12.96 0.07 16.97
N VAL A 5 -12.60 1.32 17.32
CA VAL A 5 -11.70 2.11 16.48
C VAL A 5 -10.33 1.45 16.39
N GLU A 6 -9.79 0.99 17.53
CA GLU A 6 -8.50 0.31 17.57
C GLU A 6 -8.51 -0.97 16.74
N ARG A 7 -9.57 -1.77 16.85
CA ARG A 7 -9.68 -3.01 16.06
C ARG A 7 -9.74 -2.70 14.57
N THR A 8 -10.49 -1.65 14.17
CA THR A 8 -10.59 -1.25 12.77
C THR A 8 -9.22 -0.81 12.26
N SER A 9 -8.48 -0.02 13.05
CA SER A 9 -7.15 0.44 12.68
C SER A 9 -6.17 -0.72 12.56
N GLY A 10 -6.17 -1.62 13.56
CA GLY A 10 -5.31 -2.80 13.52
C GLY A 10 -5.67 -3.75 12.39
N ALA A 11 -6.96 -3.89 12.11
CA ALA A 11 -7.42 -4.75 11.02
C ALA A 11 -6.96 -4.23 9.67
N ARG A 12 -6.94 -2.90 9.48
CA ARG A 12 -6.42 -2.31 8.25
C ARG A 12 -4.90 -2.45 8.14
N THR A 13 -4.19 -2.41 9.27
CA THR A 13 -2.75 -2.66 9.28
C THR A 13 -2.45 -4.07 8.77
N VAL A 14 -3.20 -5.06 9.23
CA VAL A 14 -3.05 -6.44 8.74
C VAL A 14 -3.42 -6.53 7.26
N ALA A 15 -4.49 -5.85 6.84
CA ALA A 15 -4.90 -5.83 5.44
C ALA A 15 -3.80 -5.28 4.54
N ARG A 16 -3.10 -4.21 4.99
CA ARG A 16 -1.99 -3.65 4.22
C ARG A 16 -0.81 -4.60 4.12
N LYS A 17 -0.52 -5.33 5.20
CA LYS A 17 0.53 -6.35 5.16
C LYS A 17 0.21 -7.43 4.14
N LEU A 18 -1.01 -7.93 4.17
CA LEU A 18 -1.45 -8.96 3.22
C LEU A 18 -1.47 -8.41 1.79
N ALA A 19 -1.86 -7.15 1.62
CA ALA A 19 -1.84 -6.50 0.30
C ALA A 19 -0.41 -6.40 -0.24
N LEU A 20 0.56 -6.07 0.62
CA LEU A 20 1.96 -6.06 0.21
C LEU A 20 2.37 -7.44 -0.33
N GLN A 21 2.04 -8.49 0.39
CA GLN A 21 2.39 -9.84 0.00
C GLN A 21 1.70 -10.27 -1.29
N ALA A 22 0.43 -9.89 -1.43
CA ALA A 22 -0.34 -10.20 -2.64
C ALA A 22 0.21 -9.46 -3.86
N LEU A 23 0.51 -8.18 -3.71
CA LEU A 23 1.05 -7.38 -4.80
C LEU A 23 2.44 -7.82 -5.22
N TYR A 24 3.25 -8.27 -4.24
CA TYR A 24 4.54 -8.86 -4.57
C TYR A 24 4.35 -10.08 -5.47
N ARG A 25 3.43 -10.97 -5.11
CA ARG A 25 3.12 -12.15 -5.94
C ARG A 25 2.58 -11.75 -7.31
N TRP A 26 1.72 -10.75 -7.34
CA TRP A 26 1.11 -10.28 -8.57
C TRP A 26 2.15 -9.72 -9.56
N GLN A 27 3.17 -9.05 -9.06
CA GLN A 27 4.23 -8.55 -9.94
C GLN A 27 4.97 -9.69 -10.65
N LEU A 28 5.01 -10.87 -10.04
CA LEU A 28 5.67 -12.04 -10.61
C LEU A 28 4.76 -12.82 -11.54
N ASN A 29 3.47 -12.94 -11.23
CA ASN A 29 2.55 -13.84 -11.91
C ASN A 29 1.51 -13.15 -12.79
N HIS A 30 1.23 -11.86 -12.58
CA HIS A 30 0.27 -11.08 -13.37
C HIS A 30 -1.12 -11.72 -13.47
N CYS A 31 -1.60 -12.32 -12.39
CA CYS A 31 -2.93 -12.92 -12.37
C CYS A 31 -4.01 -11.83 -12.19
N GLU A 32 -5.28 -12.23 -12.38
CA GLU A 32 -6.39 -11.34 -12.13
C GLU A 32 -6.50 -11.00 -10.64
N TRP A 33 -6.98 -9.79 -10.32
CA TRP A 33 -7.07 -9.38 -8.92
C TRP A 33 -8.01 -10.28 -8.11
N GLN A 34 -9.06 -10.82 -8.74
CA GLN A 34 -9.97 -11.73 -8.06
C GLN A 34 -9.26 -13.00 -7.61
N THR A 35 -8.33 -13.50 -8.41
CA THR A 35 -7.52 -14.66 -8.06
C THR A 35 -6.69 -14.39 -6.81
N LEU A 36 -6.09 -13.19 -6.72
CA LEU A 36 -5.32 -12.82 -5.53
C LEU A 36 -6.21 -12.79 -4.28
N VAL A 37 -7.39 -12.21 -4.39
CA VAL A 37 -8.31 -12.13 -3.26
C VAL A 37 -8.70 -13.53 -2.80
N GLU A 38 -9.02 -14.42 -3.73
CA GLU A 38 -9.39 -15.80 -3.41
C GLU A 38 -8.25 -16.55 -2.74
N GLU A 39 -7.03 -16.42 -3.27
CA GLU A 39 -5.87 -17.10 -2.69
C GLU A 39 -5.57 -16.61 -1.28
N PHE A 40 -5.68 -15.30 -1.04
CA PHE A 40 -5.36 -14.73 0.26
C PHE A 40 -6.48 -14.88 1.27
N ALA A 41 -7.70 -15.25 0.84
CA ALA A 41 -8.82 -15.46 1.76
C ALA A 41 -8.52 -16.53 2.81
N THR A 42 -7.65 -17.48 2.52
CA THR A 42 -7.30 -18.57 3.43
C THR A 42 -5.99 -18.34 4.17
N GLU A 43 -5.38 -17.15 4.04
CA GLU A 43 -4.15 -16.85 4.77
C GLU A 43 -4.42 -16.81 6.28
N ALA A 44 -3.43 -17.28 7.06
CA ALA A 44 -3.57 -17.41 8.51
C ALA A 44 -3.92 -16.08 9.18
N ASP A 45 -3.44 -14.97 8.64
CA ASP A 45 -3.68 -13.65 9.22
C ASP A 45 -4.99 -13.00 8.77
N MET A 46 -5.67 -13.56 7.75
CA MET A 46 -6.88 -12.94 7.22
C MET A 46 -7.99 -12.74 8.27
N PRO A 47 -8.19 -13.67 9.23
CA PRO A 47 -9.22 -13.43 10.26
C PRO A 47 -8.99 -12.18 11.11
N ARG A 48 -7.75 -11.69 11.19
CA ARG A 48 -7.43 -10.46 11.93
C ARG A 48 -7.47 -9.22 11.04
N ALA A 49 -7.58 -9.41 9.73
CA ALA A 49 -7.58 -8.31 8.77
C ALA A 49 -9.00 -7.80 8.54
N ASP A 50 -9.07 -6.59 7.97
CA ASP A 50 -10.29 -6.07 7.38
C ASP A 50 -10.33 -6.60 5.93
N PRO A 51 -11.15 -7.62 5.65
CA PRO A 51 -11.12 -8.24 4.32
C PRO A 51 -11.65 -7.33 3.23
N GLN A 52 -12.59 -6.44 3.57
CA GLN A 52 -13.11 -5.49 2.59
C GLN A 52 -12.05 -4.46 2.22
N TYR A 53 -11.26 -4.01 3.20
CA TYR A 53 -10.18 -3.07 2.92
C TYR A 53 -9.08 -3.73 2.09
N PHE A 54 -8.74 -4.99 2.42
CA PHE A 54 -7.80 -5.77 1.63
C PHE A 54 -8.26 -5.86 0.17
N GLN A 55 -9.53 -6.22 -0.05
CA GLN A 55 -10.06 -6.32 -1.41
C GLN A 55 -10.02 -4.97 -2.11
N ALA A 56 -10.39 -3.89 -1.42
CA ALA A 56 -10.36 -2.56 -2.01
C ALA A 56 -8.96 -2.17 -2.48
N LEU A 57 -7.94 -2.49 -1.68
CA LEU A 57 -6.55 -2.23 -2.06
C LEU A 57 -6.16 -3.02 -3.30
N ILE A 58 -6.45 -4.32 -3.30
CA ILE A 58 -6.06 -5.18 -4.42
C ILE A 58 -6.79 -4.79 -5.70
N GLU A 59 -8.10 -4.64 -5.63
CA GLU A 59 -8.90 -4.28 -6.79
C GLU A 59 -8.49 -2.91 -7.34
N GLY A 60 -8.36 -1.93 -6.45
CA GLY A 60 -8.04 -0.56 -6.87
C GLY A 60 -6.65 -0.43 -7.45
N ILE A 61 -5.67 -1.07 -6.84
CA ILE A 61 -4.29 -0.98 -7.30
C ILE A 61 -4.10 -1.75 -8.61
N CYS A 62 -4.60 -2.98 -8.69
CA CYS A 62 -4.47 -3.76 -9.93
C CYS A 62 -5.19 -3.08 -11.09
N GLY A 63 -6.31 -2.41 -10.82
CA GLY A 63 -7.07 -1.72 -11.86
C GLY A 63 -6.50 -0.38 -12.29
N SER A 64 -5.57 0.20 -11.53
CA SER A 64 -5.02 1.53 -11.85
C SER A 64 -3.50 1.59 -11.70
N ARG A 65 -2.83 0.46 -11.88
CA ARG A 65 -1.38 0.39 -11.72
C ARG A 65 -0.63 1.40 -12.59
N ASP A 66 -1.01 1.48 -13.88
CA ASP A 66 -0.29 2.35 -14.80
C ASP A 66 -0.46 3.83 -14.41
N GLU A 67 -1.65 4.21 -13.99
CA GLU A 67 -1.91 5.57 -13.54
C GLU A 67 -1.16 5.88 -12.25
N LEU A 68 -1.10 4.92 -11.33
CA LEU A 68 -0.36 5.10 -10.09
C LEU A 68 1.14 5.23 -10.36
N ASP A 69 1.69 4.38 -11.23
CA ASP A 69 3.10 4.46 -11.62
C ASP A 69 3.41 5.78 -12.32
N ALA A 70 2.50 6.25 -13.18
CA ALA A 70 2.69 7.52 -13.86
C ALA A 70 2.70 8.69 -12.88
N ALA A 71 1.86 8.63 -11.85
CA ALA A 71 1.83 9.67 -10.82
C ALA A 71 3.08 9.62 -9.93
N LEU A 72 3.64 8.44 -9.69
CA LEU A 72 4.85 8.28 -8.89
C LEU A 72 6.12 8.69 -9.65
N ALA A 73 6.16 8.48 -10.96
CA ALA A 73 7.38 8.63 -11.75
C ALA A 73 8.10 9.97 -11.52
N PRO A 74 7.42 11.12 -11.50
CA PRO A 74 8.12 12.39 -11.25
C PRO A 74 8.74 12.52 -9.86
N LEU A 75 8.33 11.66 -8.92
CA LEU A 75 8.81 11.70 -7.54
C LEU A 75 9.97 10.74 -7.30
N LEU A 76 10.31 9.95 -8.31
CA LEU A 76 11.36 8.93 -8.21
C LEU A 76 12.62 9.39 -8.93
N ASP A 77 13.77 8.85 -8.50
CA ASP A 77 15.05 9.08 -9.16
C ASP A 77 15.33 8.05 -10.26
N ARG A 78 14.39 7.10 -10.46
CA ARG A 78 14.49 6.03 -11.45
C ARG A 78 13.09 5.64 -11.89
N PRO A 79 12.95 4.95 -13.05
CA PRO A 79 11.63 4.50 -13.48
C PRO A 79 11.01 3.51 -12.49
N PRO A 80 9.67 3.48 -12.35
CA PRO A 80 9.02 2.50 -11.47
C PRO A 80 9.41 1.06 -11.76
N THR A 81 9.69 0.72 -13.02
CA THR A 81 10.09 -0.64 -13.41
C THR A 81 11.43 -1.08 -12.82
N GLN A 82 12.23 -0.14 -12.32
CA GLN A 82 13.53 -0.44 -11.72
C GLN A 82 13.47 -0.47 -10.19
N LEU A 83 12.29 -0.32 -9.60
CA LEU A 83 12.14 -0.38 -8.15
C LEU A 83 12.22 -1.83 -7.66
N ASP A 84 12.75 -1.98 -6.44
CA ASP A 84 12.64 -3.24 -5.71
C ASP A 84 11.15 -3.62 -5.61
N PRO A 85 10.77 -4.88 -5.83
CA PRO A 85 9.34 -5.27 -5.81
C PRO A 85 8.61 -4.95 -4.51
N VAL A 86 9.27 -5.07 -3.36
CA VAL A 86 8.65 -4.72 -2.07
C VAL A 86 8.41 -3.22 -2.00
N GLU A 87 9.42 -2.42 -2.37
CA GLU A 87 9.28 -0.97 -2.37
C GLU A 87 8.21 -0.51 -3.36
N HIS A 88 8.18 -1.12 -4.54
CA HIS A 88 7.18 -0.79 -5.54
C HIS A 88 5.76 -1.07 -5.01
N ALA A 89 5.56 -2.24 -4.40
CA ALA A 89 4.27 -2.59 -3.82
C ALA A 89 3.84 -1.60 -2.74
N LEU A 90 4.77 -1.19 -1.87
CA LEU A 90 4.47 -0.23 -0.81
C LEU A 90 4.15 1.14 -1.37
N LEU A 91 4.84 1.58 -2.42
CA LEU A 91 4.53 2.85 -3.06
C LEU A 91 3.18 2.80 -3.78
N LEU A 92 2.81 1.67 -4.35
CA LEU A 92 1.49 1.51 -4.96
C LEU A 92 0.39 1.60 -3.89
N ILE A 93 0.57 0.93 -2.75
CA ILE A 93 -0.39 1.00 -1.65
C ILE A 93 -0.52 2.43 -1.15
N GLY A 94 0.61 3.08 -0.87
CA GLY A 94 0.61 4.45 -0.38
C GLY A 94 -0.02 5.43 -1.36
N SER A 95 0.32 5.29 -2.64
CA SER A 95 -0.24 6.16 -3.68
C SER A 95 -1.75 5.99 -3.80
N TYR A 96 -2.21 4.74 -3.80
CA TYR A 96 -3.64 4.46 -3.87
C TYR A 96 -4.36 5.07 -2.67
N GLU A 97 -3.84 4.87 -1.46
CA GLU A 97 -4.49 5.40 -0.27
C GLU A 97 -4.48 6.94 -0.26
N LEU A 98 -3.36 7.56 -0.65
CA LEU A 98 -3.30 9.02 -0.71
C LEU A 98 -4.29 9.60 -1.72
N GLN A 99 -4.50 8.95 -2.85
CA GLN A 99 -5.37 9.47 -3.90
C GLN A 99 -6.82 9.04 -3.77
N GLN A 100 -7.09 7.84 -3.28
CA GLN A 100 -8.43 7.24 -3.34
C GLN A 100 -9.08 7.01 -1.99
N ARG A 101 -8.31 6.99 -0.90
CA ARG A 101 -8.86 6.74 0.44
C ARG A 101 -8.66 7.98 1.31
N LEU A 102 -9.39 9.03 0.96
CA LEU A 102 -9.20 10.34 1.59
C LEU A 102 -9.57 10.38 3.06
N GLU A 103 -10.34 9.39 3.53
CA GLU A 103 -10.65 9.29 4.96
C GLU A 103 -9.43 8.86 5.78
N VAL A 104 -8.39 8.28 5.15
CA VAL A 104 -7.18 7.89 5.85
C VAL A 104 -6.23 9.09 5.87
N PRO A 105 -5.85 9.59 7.07
CA PRO A 105 -4.91 10.73 7.12
C PRO A 105 -3.58 10.39 6.45
N TYR A 106 -2.99 11.39 5.79
CA TYR A 106 -1.75 11.13 5.06
C TYR A 106 -0.64 10.60 5.97
N ARG A 107 -0.60 11.05 7.22
CA ARG A 107 0.42 10.58 8.17
C ARG A 107 0.27 9.10 8.48
N VAL A 108 -0.97 8.62 8.54
CA VAL A 108 -1.24 7.19 8.73
C VAL A 108 -0.76 6.40 7.52
N VAL A 109 -1.05 6.89 6.31
CA VAL A 109 -0.59 6.24 5.08
C VAL A 109 0.94 6.07 5.10
N ILE A 110 1.65 7.14 5.39
CA ILE A 110 3.12 7.12 5.40
C ILE A 110 3.64 6.20 6.50
N ASN A 111 3.13 6.33 7.72
CA ASN A 111 3.61 5.53 8.85
C ASN A 111 3.39 4.04 8.63
N GLU A 112 2.26 3.66 8.04
CA GLU A 112 1.97 2.25 7.76
C GLU A 112 2.93 1.69 6.71
N ALA A 113 3.16 2.44 5.64
CA ALA A 113 4.10 2.02 4.60
C ALA A 113 5.53 1.91 5.12
N VAL A 114 5.96 2.88 5.93
CA VAL A 114 7.29 2.87 6.52
C VAL A 114 7.45 1.68 7.47
N GLY A 115 6.43 1.39 8.28
CA GLY A 115 6.46 0.24 9.18
C GLY A 115 6.63 -1.07 8.45
N LEU A 116 5.93 -1.24 7.32
CA LEU A 116 6.07 -2.44 6.51
C LEU A 116 7.44 -2.50 5.82
N ALA A 117 7.95 -1.34 5.39
CA ALA A 117 9.28 -1.29 4.78
C ALA A 117 10.36 -1.73 5.76
N ARG A 118 10.23 -1.37 7.04
CA ARG A 118 11.19 -1.80 8.07
C ARG A 118 11.16 -3.31 8.31
N ARG A 119 9.98 -3.91 8.17
CA ARG A 119 9.82 -5.37 8.40
C ARG A 119 10.22 -6.20 7.20
N PHE A 120 9.89 -5.75 5.99
CA PHE A 120 9.97 -6.59 4.79
C PHE A 120 10.90 -6.02 3.72
N GLY A 121 11.29 -4.77 3.82
CA GLY A 121 12.14 -4.13 2.82
C GLY A 121 13.62 -4.29 3.10
N ALA A 122 14.43 -3.80 2.17
CA ALA A 122 15.87 -3.77 2.31
C ALA A 122 16.30 -2.74 3.35
N THR A 123 17.55 -2.84 3.79
CA THR A 123 18.15 -1.86 4.71
C THR A 123 17.98 -0.46 4.13
N ASP A 124 17.48 0.46 4.96
CA ASP A 124 17.23 1.86 4.58
C ASP A 124 16.13 2.07 3.55
N GLY A 125 15.45 1.00 3.10
CA GLY A 125 14.31 1.14 2.19
C GLY A 125 13.20 1.99 2.77
N HIS A 126 13.01 1.93 4.10
CA HIS A 126 12.00 2.74 4.76
C HIS A 126 12.24 4.23 4.62
N LYS A 127 13.50 4.67 4.52
CA LYS A 127 13.83 6.08 4.32
C LYS A 127 13.41 6.55 2.93
N PHE A 128 13.64 5.70 1.93
CA PHE A 128 13.22 5.96 0.56
C PHE A 128 11.69 6.06 0.47
N ILE A 129 10.98 5.10 1.06
CA ILE A 129 9.52 5.11 1.08
C ILE A 129 8.99 6.37 1.76
N ASN A 130 9.55 6.72 2.91
CA ASN A 130 9.13 7.91 3.64
C ASN A 130 9.30 9.17 2.78
N GLY A 131 10.45 9.30 2.13
CA GLY A 131 10.75 10.47 1.31
C GLY A 131 9.81 10.62 0.11
N VAL A 132 9.57 9.52 -0.60
CA VAL A 132 8.69 9.55 -1.76
C VAL A 132 7.25 9.87 -1.35
N LEU A 133 6.73 9.18 -0.33
CA LEU A 133 5.34 9.38 0.09
C LEU A 133 5.13 10.75 0.75
N ASP A 134 6.13 11.29 1.41
CA ASP A 134 6.04 12.65 1.95
C ASP A 134 5.87 13.66 0.82
N ARG A 135 6.67 13.55 -0.23
CA ARG A 135 6.54 14.43 -1.40
C ARG A 135 5.19 14.24 -2.09
N ALA A 136 4.75 12.97 -2.23
CA ALA A 136 3.44 12.67 -2.81
C ALA A 136 2.31 13.32 -2.01
N ALA A 137 2.37 13.21 -0.69
CA ALA A 137 1.33 13.76 0.17
C ALA A 137 1.27 15.28 0.06
N ARG A 138 2.41 15.96 -0.05
CA ARG A 138 2.43 17.41 -0.24
C ARG A 138 1.74 17.84 -1.53
N LEU A 139 1.89 17.03 -2.57
CA LEU A 139 1.26 17.32 -3.86
C LEU A 139 -0.22 16.92 -3.88
N TRP A 140 -0.52 15.72 -3.41
CA TRP A 140 -1.86 15.14 -3.57
C TRP A 140 -2.80 15.43 -2.41
N ARG A 141 -2.27 15.79 -1.27
CA ARG A 141 -3.03 16.13 -0.06
C ARG A 141 -2.65 17.53 0.43
N ALA A 142 -2.47 18.47 -0.48
CA ALA A 142 -2.00 19.82 -0.14
C ALA A 142 -2.86 20.48 0.93
N GLN A 143 -4.16 20.20 0.94
CA GLN A 143 -5.09 20.81 1.89
C GLN A 143 -4.95 20.27 3.30
N GLU A 144 -4.26 19.15 3.50
CA GLU A 144 -4.01 18.60 4.83
C GLU A 144 -2.76 19.15 5.48
N HIS A 145 -1.93 19.82 4.72
CA HIS A 145 -0.64 20.35 5.22
C HIS A 145 -0.74 21.74 5.79
#